data_d46474eb116b6c433ded05ae09fffb2d
#
_entry.id   d46474eb116b6c433ded05ae09fffb2d
#
_cell.length_a   1.000
_cell.length_b   1.000
_cell.length_c   1.000
_cell.angle_alpha   90.00
_cell.angle_beta   90.00
_cell.angle_gamma   90.00
#
_symmetry.space_group_name_H-M   'P 1'
#
loop_
_entity.id
_entity.type
_entity.pdbx_description
1 polymer ?
#
loop_
_entity_poly.entity_id
_entity_poly.type
_entity_poly.pdbx_seq_one_letter_code
_entity_poly.pdbx_strand_id
1 'polypeptide(L)'
;MRDDATTHIQCAVGTVHRLAEAAPGSWLHQTNGAHLAVVPAAPHEPKANMGVIMDTSSETLASVAETYRRAGITAWSLWIPRQVTDPPPHYDKTTLVAMQVDLADWTRPAPDVAWRPGTISELGTVNSNAYQRPALALALATDVEYRIYTIPHQGHAKTVLATAYHGDTCAVDWVATLPRWRGQHLASALITIALRAAKADGLACAVLQATPEGLSVYTRLGFVPSFDWVVLTHT
;
A
#
# COMPACT_ATOMS: atom_id res chain seq x y z
N MET A 1 20.03 -5.29 -14.17
CA MET A 1 18.96 -4.31 -13.89
C MET A 1 17.68 -5.12 -13.87
N ARG A 2 17.02 -5.20 -12.73
CA ARG A 2 15.74 -5.92 -12.62
C ARG A 2 14.69 -5.14 -13.42
N ASP A 3 13.72 -5.86 -13.96
CA ASP A 3 12.54 -5.22 -14.54
C ASP A 3 11.75 -4.58 -13.39
N ASP A 4 11.85 -3.28 -13.26
CA ASP A 4 11.28 -2.48 -12.17
C ASP A 4 9.77 -2.70 -12.05
N ALA A 5 9.07 -2.83 -13.18
CA ALA A 5 7.64 -3.05 -13.21
C ALA A 5 7.26 -4.41 -12.60
N THR A 6 7.98 -5.47 -12.92
CA THR A 6 7.74 -6.81 -12.35
C THR A 6 7.85 -6.82 -10.83
N THR A 7 8.87 -6.15 -10.26
CA THR A 7 9.06 -6.06 -8.81
C THR A 7 7.86 -5.37 -8.12
N HIS A 8 7.42 -4.25 -8.65
CA HIS A 8 6.26 -3.52 -8.12
C HIS A 8 4.96 -4.34 -8.21
N ILE A 9 4.74 -5.02 -9.35
CA ILE A 9 3.58 -5.88 -9.55
C ILE A 9 3.57 -7.03 -8.55
N GLN A 10 4.70 -7.70 -8.33
CA GLN A 10 4.82 -8.78 -7.35
C GLN A 10 4.52 -8.30 -5.93
N CYS A 11 5.00 -7.12 -5.53
CA CYS A 11 4.68 -6.52 -4.23
C CYS A 11 3.19 -6.19 -4.09
N ALA A 12 2.58 -5.63 -5.13
CA ALA A 12 1.14 -5.32 -5.14
C ALA A 12 0.28 -6.60 -5.08
N VAL A 13 0.64 -7.64 -5.84
CA VAL A 13 0.00 -8.97 -5.77
C VAL A 13 0.16 -9.56 -4.37
N GLY A 14 1.35 -9.48 -3.77
CA GLY A 14 1.55 -9.91 -2.39
C GLY A 14 0.69 -9.15 -1.38
N THR A 15 0.44 -7.86 -1.60
CA THR A 15 -0.51 -7.09 -0.78
C THR A 15 -1.94 -7.62 -0.94
N VAL A 16 -2.37 -7.95 -2.17
CA VAL A 16 -3.68 -8.57 -2.43
C VAL A 16 -3.80 -9.91 -1.69
N HIS A 17 -2.77 -10.75 -1.72
CA HIS A 17 -2.77 -12.03 -0.99
C HIS A 17 -2.94 -11.82 0.52
N ARG A 18 -2.18 -10.89 1.10
CA ARG A 18 -2.32 -10.57 2.54
C ARG A 18 -3.71 -10.05 2.89
N LEU A 19 -4.30 -9.21 2.05
CA LEU A 19 -5.68 -8.74 2.25
C LEU A 19 -6.68 -9.89 2.18
N ALA A 20 -6.48 -10.85 1.30
CA ALA A 20 -7.32 -12.04 1.18
C ALA A 20 -7.25 -12.98 2.41
N GLU A 21 -6.19 -12.86 3.21
CA GLU A 21 -6.01 -13.57 4.48
C GLU A 21 -6.43 -12.72 5.69
N ALA A 22 -6.77 -11.47 5.46
CA ALA A 22 -6.91 -10.44 6.49
C ALA A 22 -8.11 -10.62 7.44
N ALA A 23 -9.14 -11.33 7.09
CA ALA A 23 -10.32 -11.53 7.95
C ALA A 23 -10.95 -12.92 7.73
N PRO A 24 -11.62 -13.50 8.73
CA PRO A 24 -12.37 -14.73 8.56
C PRO A 24 -13.38 -14.64 7.41
N GLY A 25 -13.40 -15.64 6.54
CA GLY A 25 -14.29 -15.68 5.38
C GLY A 25 -13.82 -14.86 4.18
N SER A 26 -12.63 -14.26 4.24
CA SER A 26 -11.97 -13.64 3.09
C SER A 26 -11.30 -14.70 2.22
N TRP A 27 -11.12 -14.41 0.94
CA TRP A 27 -10.41 -15.31 0.02
C TRP A 27 -9.74 -14.56 -1.12
N LEU A 28 -8.77 -15.22 -1.73
CA LEU A 28 -8.13 -14.81 -2.97
C LEU A 28 -8.90 -15.38 -4.16
N HIS A 29 -9.31 -14.51 -5.08
CA HIS A 29 -9.82 -14.91 -6.40
C HIS A 29 -8.77 -14.63 -7.46
N GLN A 30 -8.40 -15.65 -8.24
CA GLN A 30 -7.38 -15.54 -9.27
C GLN A 30 -7.93 -15.98 -10.64
N THR A 31 -7.58 -15.23 -11.65
CA THR A 31 -7.78 -15.57 -13.06
C THR A 31 -6.48 -15.32 -13.84
N ASN A 32 -6.43 -15.63 -15.13
CA ASN A 32 -5.24 -15.38 -15.96
C ASN A 32 -4.85 -13.89 -16.10
N GLY A 33 -5.65 -12.95 -15.62
CA GLY A 33 -5.37 -11.51 -15.75
C GLY A 33 -5.68 -10.72 -14.49
N ALA A 34 -6.08 -11.37 -13.40
CA ALA A 34 -6.46 -10.67 -12.17
C ALA A 34 -6.16 -11.47 -10.90
N HIS A 35 -5.71 -10.75 -9.87
CA HIS A 35 -5.60 -11.21 -8.48
C HIS A 35 -6.48 -10.30 -7.63
N LEU A 36 -7.49 -10.82 -6.96
CA LEU A 36 -8.48 -10.06 -6.21
C LEU A 36 -8.53 -10.52 -4.75
N ALA A 37 -8.38 -9.63 -3.81
CA ALA A 37 -8.76 -9.85 -2.42
C ALA A 37 -10.25 -9.61 -2.28
N VAL A 38 -10.98 -10.59 -1.76
CA VAL A 38 -12.42 -10.47 -1.47
C VAL A 38 -12.60 -10.56 0.03
N VAL A 39 -13.00 -9.46 0.66
CA VAL A 39 -13.07 -9.29 2.12
C VAL A 39 -14.49 -8.91 2.53
N PRO A 40 -15.40 -9.90 2.74
CA PRO A 40 -16.80 -9.62 3.06
C PRO A 40 -17.00 -8.91 4.41
N ALA A 41 -16.03 -8.99 5.31
CA ALA A 41 -16.05 -8.25 6.58
C ALA A 41 -15.90 -6.73 6.40
N ALA A 42 -15.45 -6.26 5.21
CA ALA A 42 -15.29 -4.85 4.87
C ALA A 42 -15.89 -4.52 3.49
N PRO A 43 -17.21 -4.73 3.27
CA PRO A 43 -17.81 -4.70 1.94
C PRO A 43 -17.81 -3.31 1.29
N HIS A 44 -17.65 -2.25 2.07
CA HIS A 44 -17.64 -0.85 1.62
C HIS A 44 -16.25 -0.23 1.62
N GLU A 45 -15.19 -1.03 1.83
CA GLU A 45 -13.80 -0.52 1.90
C GLU A 45 -12.99 -0.94 0.66
N PRO A 46 -12.77 0.00 -0.29
CA PRO A 46 -12.08 -0.32 -1.54
C PRO A 46 -10.63 -0.79 -1.35
N LYS A 47 -9.98 -0.35 -0.26
CA LYS A 47 -8.60 -0.77 0.03
C LYS A 47 -8.50 -2.17 0.63
N ALA A 48 -9.60 -2.69 1.22
CA ALA A 48 -9.70 -4.07 1.63
C ALA A 48 -9.96 -5.00 0.44
N ASN A 49 -10.83 -4.55 -0.47
CA ASN A 49 -11.22 -5.27 -1.67
C ASN A 49 -10.38 -4.77 -2.85
N MET A 50 -9.10 -5.04 -2.77
CA MET A 50 -8.11 -4.64 -3.76
C MET A 50 -7.90 -5.73 -4.80
N GLY A 51 -7.83 -5.34 -6.06
CA GLY A 51 -7.39 -6.21 -7.16
C GLY A 51 -6.20 -5.64 -7.91
N VAL A 52 -5.28 -6.50 -8.33
CA VAL A 52 -4.25 -6.20 -9.34
C VAL A 52 -4.70 -6.86 -10.63
N ILE A 53 -4.89 -6.07 -11.69
CA ILE A 53 -5.34 -6.57 -12.99
C ILE A 53 -4.37 -6.20 -14.10
N MET A 54 -4.05 -7.20 -14.93
CA MET A 54 -3.12 -7.09 -16.05
C MET A 54 -3.87 -6.95 -17.39
N ASP A 55 -5.11 -7.42 -17.45
CA ASP A 55 -6.00 -7.30 -18.59
C ASP A 55 -7.18 -6.37 -18.27
N THR A 56 -7.36 -5.32 -19.06
CA THR A 56 -8.42 -4.32 -18.91
C THR A 56 -9.51 -4.45 -19.97
N SER A 57 -9.65 -5.62 -20.58
CA SER A 57 -10.77 -5.91 -21.49
C SER A 57 -12.10 -5.74 -20.74
N SER A 58 -13.15 -5.38 -21.48
CA SER A 58 -14.50 -5.25 -20.91
C SER A 58 -14.99 -6.55 -20.27
N GLU A 59 -14.56 -7.69 -20.80
CA GLU A 59 -14.88 -9.02 -20.27
C GLU A 59 -14.22 -9.24 -18.90
N THR A 60 -12.92 -8.95 -18.76
CA THR A 60 -12.20 -9.06 -17.49
C THR A 60 -12.79 -8.11 -16.44
N LEU A 61 -13.05 -6.86 -16.81
CA LEU A 61 -13.64 -5.89 -15.86
C LEU A 61 -15.06 -6.28 -15.43
N ALA A 62 -15.88 -6.82 -16.34
CA ALA A 62 -17.21 -7.32 -16.00
C ALA A 62 -17.13 -8.54 -15.07
N SER A 63 -16.21 -9.47 -15.31
CA SER A 63 -15.97 -10.65 -14.47
C SER A 63 -15.52 -10.26 -13.06
N VAL A 64 -14.60 -9.30 -12.94
CA VAL A 64 -14.14 -8.76 -11.67
C VAL A 64 -15.29 -8.12 -10.89
N ALA A 65 -16.06 -7.26 -11.53
CA ALA A 65 -17.21 -6.60 -10.91
C ALA A 65 -18.28 -7.62 -10.44
N GLU A 66 -18.51 -8.67 -11.24
CA GLU A 66 -19.43 -9.75 -10.87
C GLU A 66 -18.93 -10.56 -9.66
N THR A 67 -17.62 -10.83 -9.59
CA THR A 67 -17.00 -11.52 -8.45
C THR A 67 -17.26 -10.75 -7.16
N TYR A 68 -17.00 -9.44 -7.15
CA TYR A 68 -17.23 -8.60 -5.98
C TYR A 68 -18.73 -8.51 -5.61
N ARG A 69 -19.60 -8.29 -6.58
CA ARG A 69 -21.04 -8.20 -6.35
C ARG A 69 -21.64 -9.50 -5.76
N ARG A 70 -21.21 -10.67 -6.26
CA ARG A 70 -21.65 -11.98 -5.70
C ARG A 70 -21.19 -12.19 -4.28
N ALA A 71 -20.07 -11.60 -3.90
CA ALA A 71 -19.57 -11.61 -2.52
C ALA A 71 -20.24 -10.58 -1.61
N GLY A 72 -21.19 -9.77 -2.12
CA GLY A 72 -21.81 -8.68 -1.37
C GLY A 72 -20.92 -7.45 -1.18
N ILE A 73 -19.83 -7.37 -1.93
CA ILE A 73 -18.90 -6.22 -1.91
C ILE A 73 -19.52 -5.09 -2.74
N THR A 74 -19.55 -3.90 -2.17
CA THR A 74 -20.10 -2.70 -2.83
C THR A 74 -19.02 -1.69 -3.20
N ALA A 75 -17.80 -1.81 -2.65
CA ALA A 75 -16.70 -0.95 -2.99
C ALA A 75 -15.39 -1.73 -3.13
N TRP A 76 -14.64 -1.46 -4.20
CA TRP A 76 -13.35 -2.11 -4.50
C TRP A 76 -12.42 -1.18 -5.25
N SER A 77 -11.11 -1.50 -5.28
CA SER A 77 -10.11 -0.81 -6.07
C SER A 77 -9.36 -1.77 -6.98
N LEU A 78 -9.10 -1.34 -8.22
CA LEU A 78 -8.37 -2.11 -9.23
C LEU A 78 -7.08 -1.37 -9.58
N TRP A 79 -5.96 -2.02 -9.39
CA TRP A 79 -4.63 -1.49 -9.63
C TRP A 79 -4.09 -2.03 -10.94
N ILE A 80 -3.78 -1.13 -11.86
CA ILE A 80 -3.42 -1.43 -13.24
C ILE A 80 -2.03 -0.84 -13.52
N PRO A 81 -1.01 -1.66 -13.83
CA PRO A 81 0.36 -1.19 -14.05
C PRO A 81 0.57 -0.64 -15.46
N ARG A 82 -0.35 0.18 -15.95
CA ARG A 82 -0.29 0.80 -17.28
C ARG A 82 -1.28 1.94 -17.41
N GLN A 83 -1.11 2.77 -18.45
CA GLN A 83 -2.06 3.82 -18.76
C GLN A 83 -3.42 3.24 -19.17
N VAL A 84 -4.47 3.81 -18.61
CA VAL A 84 -5.87 3.57 -19.01
C VAL A 84 -6.45 4.91 -19.43
N THR A 85 -6.74 5.08 -20.71
CA THR A 85 -7.22 6.35 -21.25
C THR A 85 -8.67 6.62 -20.85
N ASP A 86 -9.53 5.63 -21.02
CA ASP A 86 -10.96 5.73 -20.78
C ASP A 86 -11.38 4.73 -19.69
N PRO A 87 -11.46 5.14 -18.42
CA PRO A 87 -11.97 4.26 -17.36
C PRO A 87 -13.45 3.94 -17.63
N PRO A 88 -13.89 2.72 -17.28
CA PRO A 88 -15.31 2.39 -17.39
C PRO A 88 -16.17 3.39 -16.59
N PRO A 89 -17.41 3.66 -17.01
CA PRO A 89 -18.34 4.47 -16.21
C PRO A 89 -18.48 3.87 -14.81
N HIS A 90 -18.67 4.71 -13.80
CA HIS A 90 -18.79 4.36 -12.37
C HIS A 90 -17.48 3.99 -11.68
N TYR A 91 -16.31 4.32 -12.25
CA TYR A 91 -15.03 4.25 -11.57
C TYR A 91 -14.40 5.63 -11.43
N ASP A 92 -13.99 5.96 -10.22
CA ASP A 92 -13.07 7.08 -9.99
C ASP A 92 -11.64 6.65 -10.35
N LYS A 93 -10.95 7.49 -11.12
CA LYS A 93 -9.56 7.23 -11.55
C LYS A 93 -8.58 8.04 -10.72
N THR A 94 -7.60 7.38 -10.13
CA THR A 94 -6.44 8.00 -9.49
C THR A 94 -5.15 7.44 -10.11
N THR A 95 -4.13 8.28 -10.24
CA THR A 95 -2.80 7.84 -10.65
C THR A 95 -1.85 7.91 -9.46
N LEU A 96 -1.09 6.83 -9.22
CA LEU A 96 -0.02 6.76 -8.23
C LEU A 96 1.29 6.48 -8.95
N VAL A 97 2.36 7.14 -8.53
CA VAL A 97 3.69 6.90 -9.11
C VAL A 97 4.35 5.75 -8.36
N ALA A 98 4.63 4.66 -9.05
CA ALA A 98 5.50 3.60 -8.54
C ALA A 98 6.92 4.15 -8.40
N MET A 99 7.50 4.04 -7.23
CA MET A 99 8.85 4.53 -6.95
C MET A 99 9.69 3.47 -6.27
N GLN A 100 10.98 3.47 -6.56
CA GLN A 100 11.93 2.52 -5.97
C GLN A 100 13.22 3.19 -5.54
N VAL A 101 13.94 2.52 -4.63
CA VAL A 101 15.29 2.87 -4.23
C VAL A 101 16.13 1.60 -4.08
N ASP A 102 17.34 1.61 -4.63
CA ASP A 102 18.34 0.57 -4.39
C ASP A 102 18.94 0.76 -2.99
N LEU A 103 18.93 -0.29 -2.17
CA LEU A 103 19.42 -0.23 -0.81
C LEU A 103 20.93 -0.49 -0.70
N ALA A 104 21.58 -1.06 -1.73
CA ALA A 104 23.02 -1.34 -1.70
C ALA A 104 23.82 -0.06 -1.45
N ASP A 105 23.59 0.95 -2.29
CA ASP A 105 24.30 2.24 -2.21
C ASP A 105 23.57 3.30 -1.39
N TRP A 106 22.34 2.99 -0.93
CA TRP A 106 21.55 3.94 -0.16
C TRP A 106 22.15 4.16 1.23
N THR A 107 22.49 5.42 1.53
CA THR A 107 23.06 5.82 2.82
C THR A 107 22.35 7.04 3.35
N ARG A 108 21.85 6.94 4.57
CA ARG A 108 21.26 8.05 5.31
C ARG A 108 21.61 7.94 6.79
N PRO A 109 21.93 9.04 7.46
CA PRO A 109 22.13 9.02 8.91
C PRO A 109 20.85 8.56 9.62
N ALA A 110 21.02 7.93 10.78
CA ALA A 110 19.88 7.63 11.64
C ALA A 110 19.22 8.95 12.07
N PRO A 111 17.90 9.08 11.92
CA PRO A 111 17.21 10.28 12.37
C PRO A 111 17.19 10.33 13.90
N ASP A 112 17.36 11.53 14.44
CA ASP A 112 17.23 11.79 15.88
C ASP A 112 15.75 11.97 16.24
N VAL A 113 15.05 10.86 16.35
CA VAL A 113 13.62 10.82 16.72
C VAL A 113 13.32 9.56 17.50
N ALA A 114 12.58 9.69 18.59
CA ALA A 114 12.10 8.54 19.32
C ALA A 114 11.03 7.80 18.50
N TRP A 115 11.27 6.52 18.28
CA TRP A 115 10.35 5.62 17.60
C TRP A 115 10.25 4.28 18.34
N ARG A 116 9.23 3.49 18.01
CA ARG A 116 9.09 2.12 18.50
C ARG A 116 8.35 1.25 17.47
N PRO A 117 8.38 -0.08 17.63
CA PRO A 117 7.42 -0.94 16.92
C PRO A 117 5.99 -0.49 17.21
N GLY A 118 5.17 -0.46 16.16
CA GLY A 118 3.76 -0.13 16.23
C GLY A 118 2.88 -1.38 16.23
N THR A 119 1.57 -1.16 16.38
CA THR A 119 0.55 -2.21 16.30
C THR A 119 -0.33 -1.99 15.08
N ILE A 120 -1.01 -3.06 14.62
CA ILE A 120 -1.98 -2.98 13.53
C ILE A 120 -3.12 -1.99 13.85
N SER A 121 -3.53 -1.94 15.12
CA SER A 121 -4.55 -0.99 15.60
C SER A 121 -4.07 0.46 15.48
N GLU A 122 -2.82 0.77 15.83
CA GLU A 122 -2.24 2.11 15.66
C GLU A 122 -2.13 2.47 14.18
N LEU A 123 -1.68 1.53 13.34
CA LEU A 123 -1.61 1.72 11.90
C LEU A 123 -2.99 2.09 11.33
N GLY A 124 -4.02 1.31 11.65
CA GLY A 124 -5.39 1.56 11.23
C GLY A 124 -5.93 2.90 11.75
N THR A 125 -5.76 3.19 13.05
CA THR A 125 -6.25 4.41 13.68
C THR A 125 -5.63 5.67 13.07
N VAL A 126 -4.29 5.70 12.91
CA VAL A 126 -3.60 6.87 12.35
C VAL A 126 -3.96 7.07 10.88
N ASN A 127 -4.02 5.99 10.08
CA ASN A 127 -4.42 6.07 8.68
C ASN A 127 -5.87 6.57 8.54
N SER A 128 -6.82 6.01 9.31
CA SER A 128 -8.22 6.43 9.29
C SER A 128 -8.37 7.92 9.60
N ASN A 129 -7.69 8.40 10.64
CA ASN A 129 -7.73 9.81 11.03
C ASN A 129 -7.00 10.73 10.05
N ALA A 130 -5.88 10.28 9.47
CA ALA A 130 -5.09 11.08 8.54
C ALA A 130 -5.80 11.28 7.19
N TYR A 131 -6.55 10.27 6.75
CA TYR A 131 -7.24 10.24 5.46
C TYR A 131 -8.77 10.32 5.56
N GLN A 132 -9.31 10.44 6.77
CA GLN A 132 -10.78 10.50 7.04
C GLN A 132 -11.52 9.28 6.47
N ARG A 133 -10.97 8.07 6.65
CA ARG A 133 -11.51 6.81 6.17
C ARG A 133 -11.66 5.80 7.32
N PRO A 134 -12.86 5.59 7.86
CA PRO A 134 -13.05 4.84 9.11
C PRO A 134 -12.84 3.32 9.02
N ALA A 135 -13.01 2.70 7.87
CA ALA A 135 -12.99 1.23 7.76
C ALA A 135 -11.60 0.61 7.61
N LEU A 136 -10.54 1.42 7.44
CA LEU A 136 -9.19 0.91 7.17
C LEU A 136 -8.65 0.01 8.31
N ALA A 137 -9.04 0.29 9.56
CA ALA A 137 -8.61 -0.50 10.72
C ALA A 137 -9.10 -1.95 10.65
N LEU A 138 -10.29 -2.19 10.10
CA LEU A 138 -10.85 -3.55 9.97
C LEU A 138 -10.11 -4.37 8.91
N ALA A 139 -9.76 -3.75 7.79
CA ALA A 139 -9.04 -4.41 6.70
C ALA A 139 -7.61 -4.85 7.08
N LEU A 140 -7.07 -4.29 8.16
CA LEU A 140 -5.73 -4.56 8.66
C LEU A 140 -5.73 -5.40 9.95
N ALA A 141 -6.88 -5.90 10.39
CA ALA A 141 -7.07 -6.46 11.74
C ALA A 141 -6.59 -7.92 11.93
N THR A 142 -5.71 -8.44 11.08
CA THR A 142 -5.24 -9.82 11.18
C THR A 142 -3.72 -9.94 11.19
N ASP A 143 -3.21 -11.13 11.51
CA ASP A 143 -1.81 -11.55 11.63
C ASP A 143 -1.00 -11.44 10.32
N VAL A 144 -1.18 -10.35 9.62
CA VAL A 144 -0.43 -10.07 8.40
C VAL A 144 1.00 -9.69 8.80
N GLU A 145 1.98 -10.27 8.17
CA GLU A 145 3.41 -10.04 8.39
C GLU A 145 3.86 -8.62 7.97
N TYR A 146 3.27 -7.60 8.60
CA TYR A 146 3.76 -6.24 8.53
C TYR A 146 4.72 -5.94 9.69
N ARG A 147 5.85 -5.33 9.37
CA ARG A 147 6.64 -4.62 10.38
C ARG A 147 6.12 -3.20 10.47
N ILE A 148 5.52 -2.87 11.59
CA ILE A 148 4.89 -1.56 11.81
C ILE A 148 5.83 -0.70 12.65
N TYR A 149 6.03 0.53 12.19
CA TYR A 149 6.86 1.53 12.84
C TYR A 149 5.98 2.70 13.27
N THR A 150 6.24 3.26 14.44
CA THR A 150 5.51 4.43 14.93
C THR A 150 6.41 5.45 15.63
N ILE A 151 6.09 6.72 15.43
CA ILE A 151 6.60 7.81 16.23
C ILE A 151 5.49 8.20 17.23
N PRO A 152 5.70 7.97 18.54
CA PRO A 152 4.70 8.27 19.56
C PRO A 152 4.74 9.74 20.01
N HIS A 153 3.64 10.19 20.60
CA HIS A 153 3.54 11.40 21.42
C HIS A 153 2.55 11.16 22.56
N GLN A 154 2.99 11.34 23.79
CA GLN A 154 2.16 11.11 24.99
C GLN A 154 1.45 9.74 24.96
N GLY A 155 2.18 8.69 24.57
CA GLY A 155 1.64 7.33 24.50
C GLY A 155 0.85 6.98 23.22
N HIS A 156 0.48 7.95 22.39
CA HIS A 156 -0.31 7.75 21.16
C HIS A 156 0.57 7.86 19.91
N ALA A 157 0.26 7.06 18.87
CA ALA A 157 0.92 7.16 17.59
C ALA A 157 0.53 8.46 16.87
N LYS A 158 1.53 9.21 16.38
CA LYS A 158 1.31 10.42 15.57
C LYS A 158 1.72 10.24 14.11
N THR A 159 2.64 9.32 13.86
CA THR A 159 3.09 8.91 12.52
C THR A 159 3.30 7.42 12.53
N VAL A 160 2.85 6.75 11.48
CA VAL A 160 2.97 5.31 11.29
C VAL A 160 3.40 5.00 9.86
N LEU A 161 4.01 3.86 9.69
CA LEU A 161 4.15 3.16 8.42
C LEU A 161 4.21 1.66 8.65
N ALA A 162 3.93 0.89 7.62
CA ALA A 162 4.16 -0.54 7.58
C ALA A 162 5.16 -0.89 6.47
N THR A 163 5.94 -1.94 6.69
CA THR A 163 6.72 -2.58 5.63
C THR A 163 6.34 -4.05 5.53
N ALA A 164 6.34 -4.56 4.29
CA ALA A 164 6.21 -5.97 4.01
C ALA A 164 7.40 -6.41 3.14
N TYR A 165 7.91 -7.61 3.39
CA TYR A 165 9.06 -8.15 2.66
C TYR A 165 8.59 -9.16 1.61
N HIS A 166 9.05 -9.00 0.38
CA HIS A 166 8.79 -9.87 -0.76
C HIS A 166 10.12 -10.28 -1.39
N GLY A 167 10.59 -11.48 -1.07
CA GLY A 167 11.92 -11.89 -1.45
C GLY A 167 12.96 -10.92 -0.88
N ASP A 168 13.72 -10.25 -1.73
CA ASP A 168 14.73 -9.26 -1.35
C ASP A 168 14.25 -7.80 -1.48
N THR A 169 12.94 -7.58 -1.57
CA THR A 169 12.31 -6.28 -1.75
C THR A 169 11.50 -5.88 -0.51
N CYS A 170 11.68 -4.65 -0.04
CA CYS A 170 10.88 -4.01 1.00
C CYS A 170 9.77 -3.18 0.37
N ALA A 171 8.51 -3.58 0.49
CA ALA A 171 7.37 -2.71 0.19
C ALA A 171 7.12 -1.78 1.38
N VAL A 172 7.05 -0.46 1.13
CA VAL A 172 6.73 0.56 2.13
C VAL A 172 5.29 0.99 1.92
N ASP A 173 4.43 0.63 2.85
CA ASP A 173 2.99 0.79 2.76
C ASP A 173 2.44 1.63 3.93
N TRP A 174 1.23 2.16 3.75
CA TRP A 174 0.42 2.76 4.82
C TRP A 174 1.11 3.91 5.58
N VAL A 175 1.93 4.70 4.90
CA VAL A 175 2.60 5.87 5.51
C VAL A 175 1.55 6.94 5.84
N ALA A 176 1.41 7.26 7.10
CA ALA A 176 0.48 8.28 7.55
C ALA A 176 1.02 9.12 8.69
N THR A 177 0.74 10.43 8.64
CA THR A 177 1.00 11.37 9.74
C THR A 177 -0.28 12.14 10.03
N LEU A 178 -0.69 12.19 11.29
CA LEU A 178 -1.86 12.96 11.72
C LEU A 178 -1.71 14.43 11.29
N PRO A 179 -2.78 15.10 10.82
CA PRO A 179 -2.72 16.44 10.22
C PRO A 179 -1.93 17.45 11.04
N ARG A 180 -2.17 17.53 12.35
CA ARG A 180 -1.50 18.46 13.28
C ARG A 180 0.01 18.25 13.41
N TRP A 181 0.54 17.11 12.93
CA TRP A 181 1.96 16.75 13.02
C TRP A 181 2.66 16.75 11.67
N ARG A 182 1.96 17.14 10.60
CA ARG A 182 2.56 17.26 9.25
C ARG A 182 3.56 18.41 9.20
N GLY A 183 4.42 18.42 8.17
CA GLY A 183 5.44 19.44 8.00
C GLY A 183 6.67 19.33 8.91
N GLN A 184 6.72 18.34 9.82
CA GLN A 184 7.80 18.12 10.78
C GLN A 184 8.77 17.00 10.37
N HIS A 185 8.78 16.59 9.11
CA HIS A 185 9.64 15.53 8.56
C HIS A 185 9.50 14.15 9.22
N LEU A 186 8.43 13.89 10.00
CA LEU A 186 8.25 12.66 10.76
C LEU A 186 8.10 11.43 9.86
N ALA A 187 7.36 11.55 8.75
CA ALA A 187 7.25 10.48 7.77
C ALA A 187 8.62 10.13 7.16
N SER A 188 9.41 11.15 6.78
CA SER A 188 10.78 10.95 6.25
C SER A 188 11.69 10.26 7.26
N ALA A 189 11.61 10.64 8.53
CA ALA A 189 12.37 10.00 9.60
C ALA A 189 11.97 8.51 9.75
N LEU A 190 10.67 8.24 9.79
CA LEU A 190 10.17 6.87 9.98
C LEU A 190 10.51 5.97 8.78
N ILE A 191 10.40 6.48 7.54
CA ILE A 191 10.84 5.77 6.34
C ILE A 191 12.34 5.48 6.39
N THR A 192 13.16 6.46 6.80
CA THR A 192 14.61 6.26 6.93
C THR A 192 14.92 5.13 7.92
N ILE A 193 14.21 5.06 9.05
CA ILE A 193 14.36 3.98 10.03
C ILE A 193 14.02 2.63 9.40
N ALA A 194 12.89 2.55 8.70
CA ALA A 194 12.43 1.33 8.05
C ALA A 194 13.39 0.85 6.95
N LEU A 195 13.90 1.77 6.11
CA LEU A 195 14.86 1.43 5.06
C LEU A 195 16.22 0.99 5.63
N ARG A 196 16.67 1.58 6.74
CA ARG A 196 17.87 1.12 7.44
C ARG A 196 17.70 -0.30 7.99
N ALA A 197 16.53 -0.62 8.54
CA ALA A 197 16.22 -1.98 8.99
C ALA A 197 16.19 -2.95 7.81
N ALA A 198 15.50 -2.61 6.72
CA ALA A 198 15.46 -3.44 5.52
C ALA A 198 16.86 -3.71 4.93
N LYS A 199 17.71 -2.68 4.85
CA LYS A 199 19.11 -2.83 4.41
C LYS A 199 19.91 -3.73 5.36
N ALA A 200 19.75 -3.59 6.66
CA ALA A 200 20.43 -4.43 7.66
C ALA A 200 19.98 -5.90 7.59
N ASP A 201 18.74 -6.15 7.20
CA ASP A 201 18.19 -7.48 6.94
C ASP A 201 18.62 -8.06 5.57
N GLY A 202 19.42 -7.32 4.78
CA GLY A 202 19.97 -7.79 3.51
C GLY A 202 19.07 -7.60 2.30
N LEU A 203 17.98 -6.79 2.40
CA LEU A 203 17.14 -6.51 1.24
C LEU A 203 17.86 -5.64 0.22
N ALA A 204 17.62 -5.92 -1.06
CA ALA A 204 18.29 -5.25 -2.17
C ALA A 204 17.65 -3.91 -2.53
N CYS A 205 16.34 -3.80 -2.45
CA CYS A 205 15.62 -2.58 -2.83
C CYS A 205 14.39 -2.33 -1.95
N ALA A 206 13.87 -1.10 -2.02
CA ALA A 206 12.57 -0.78 -1.48
C ALA A 206 11.69 -0.13 -2.55
N VAL A 207 10.38 -0.41 -2.47
CA VAL A 207 9.36 0.10 -3.39
C VAL A 207 8.20 0.73 -2.63
N LEU A 208 7.54 1.67 -3.26
CA LEU A 208 6.30 2.29 -2.75
C LEU A 208 5.45 2.86 -3.89
N GLN A 209 4.22 3.27 -3.56
CA GLN A 209 3.34 4.00 -4.45
C GLN A 209 3.09 5.40 -3.87
N ALA A 210 3.52 6.40 -4.62
CA ALA A 210 3.43 7.80 -4.21
C ALA A 210 2.16 8.46 -4.74
N THR A 211 1.43 9.14 -3.84
CA THR A 211 0.47 10.16 -4.28
C THR A 211 1.21 11.41 -4.77
N PRO A 212 0.57 12.30 -5.54
CA PRO A 212 1.20 13.55 -5.96
C PRO A 212 1.79 14.37 -4.79
N GLU A 213 1.10 14.39 -3.65
CA GLU A 213 1.56 15.12 -2.45
C GLU A 213 2.78 14.45 -1.80
N GLY A 214 2.86 13.12 -1.87
CA GLY A 214 3.96 12.32 -1.30
C GLY A 214 5.23 12.32 -2.14
N LEU A 215 5.12 12.55 -3.45
CA LEU A 215 6.21 12.38 -4.42
C LEU A 215 7.50 13.09 -3.99
N SER A 216 7.40 14.36 -3.58
CA SER A 216 8.56 15.15 -3.16
C SER A 216 9.24 14.62 -1.89
N VAL A 217 8.51 13.97 -1.01
CA VAL A 217 9.05 13.35 0.21
C VAL A 217 9.93 12.16 -0.17
N TYR A 218 9.43 11.29 -1.04
CA TYR A 218 10.12 10.07 -1.45
C TYR A 218 11.32 10.36 -2.35
N THR A 219 11.20 11.33 -3.27
CA THR A 219 12.33 11.76 -4.10
C THR A 219 13.50 12.26 -3.23
N ARG A 220 13.22 13.06 -2.19
CA ARG A 220 14.26 13.50 -1.25
C ARG A 220 14.89 12.36 -0.45
N LEU A 221 14.22 11.23 -0.31
CA LEU A 221 14.74 10.02 0.33
C LEU A 221 15.54 9.13 -0.63
N GLY A 222 15.62 9.49 -1.90
CA GLY A 222 16.37 8.76 -2.92
C GLY A 222 15.55 7.82 -3.76
N PHE A 223 14.23 7.77 -3.57
CA PHE A 223 13.35 7.01 -4.46
C PHE A 223 13.28 7.67 -5.84
N VAL A 224 13.31 6.86 -6.87
CA VAL A 224 13.15 7.28 -8.27
C VAL A 224 11.86 6.72 -8.84
N PRO A 225 11.13 7.47 -9.70
CA PRO A 225 9.94 6.96 -10.38
C PRO A 225 10.29 5.80 -11.33
N SER A 226 9.42 4.80 -11.40
CA SER A 226 9.49 3.66 -12.34
C SER A 226 8.40 3.75 -13.40
N PHE A 227 7.14 3.74 -12.97
CA PHE A 227 5.95 3.82 -13.83
C PHE A 227 4.73 4.33 -13.05
N ASP A 228 3.64 4.54 -13.74
CA ASP A 228 2.38 4.95 -13.14
C ASP A 228 1.43 3.77 -12.94
N TRP A 229 0.91 3.62 -11.71
CA TRP A 229 -0.26 2.84 -11.42
C TRP A 229 -1.52 3.65 -11.75
N VAL A 230 -2.43 3.09 -12.49
CA VAL A 230 -3.81 3.57 -12.54
C VAL A 230 -4.62 2.79 -11.52
N VAL A 231 -5.25 3.48 -10.60
CA VAL A 231 -6.16 2.91 -9.61
C VAL A 231 -7.57 3.32 -9.96
N LEU A 232 -8.40 2.35 -10.30
CA LEU A 232 -9.83 2.52 -10.52
C LEU A 232 -10.57 2.15 -9.24
N THR A 233 -11.34 3.07 -8.69
CA THR A 233 -12.12 2.85 -7.46
C THR A 233 -13.59 2.87 -7.80
N HIS A 234 -14.29 1.80 -7.43
CA HIS A 234 -15.76 1.70 -7.44
C HIS A 234 -16.27 1.90 -6.02
N THR A 235 -17.28 2.77 -5.83
CA THR A 235 -17.92 3.07 -4.53
C THR A 235 -19.43 3.15 -4.65
#